data_64329cd7ae080cd84d5a34ac8eff777b
#
_entry.id   64329cd7ae080cd84d5a34ac8eff777b
#
_cell.length_a   1.000
_cell.length_b   1.000
_cell.length_c   1.000
_cell.angle_alpha   90.00
_cell.angle_beta   90.00
_cell.angle_gamma   90.00
#
_symmetry.space_group_name_H-M   'P 1'
#
loop_
_entity.id
_entity.type
_entity.pdbx_description
1 polymer ?
#
loop_
_entity_poly.entity_id
_entity_poly.type
_entity_poly.pdbx_seq_one_letter_code
_entity_poly.pdbx_strand_id
1 'polypeptide(L)'
;MVLAPTITSERRDFIPADLKTSIALTTNQAFAIYDGPIRDLALITSRLHLVWIGAVCGKLKTDYRYSNTLGWNTFPVPTLTEQNRSDLTRCAEDILLARESHFPATIADLYDPEKMPTDLRAAHERNDETLERIYIGRRFKNDTERLEMLFELYTQMTAKAPAKKAVLKRRSAP
;
A
#
# COMPACT_ATOMS: atom_id res chain seq x y z
N MET A 1 10.18 -1.04 -10.45
CA MET A 1 8.78 -1.42 -10.19
C MET A 1 8.60 -1.82 -8.73
N VAL A 2 7.47 -1.48 -8.14
CA VAL A 2 7.12 -1.94 -6.79
C VAL A 2 6.31 -3.24 -6.90
N LEU A 3 6.68 -4.24 -6.10
CA LEU A 3 6.02 -5.54 -6.04
C LEU A 3 5.27 -5.68 -4.71
N ALA A 4 4.01 -6.10 -4.77
CA ALA A 4 3.20 -6.41 -3.59
C ALA A 4 2.67 -7.85 -3.68
N PRO A 5 2.70 -8.64 -2.58
CA PRO A 5 2.19 -10.00 -2.60
C PRO A 5 0.66 -10.01 -2.78
N THR A 6 0.13 -11.01 -3.50
CA THR A 6 -1.32 -11.18 -3.65
C THR A 6 -1.99 -11.72 -2.37
N ILE A 7 -1.22 -12.33 -1.48
CA ILE A 7 -1.69 -12.83 -0.19
C ILE A 7 -0.70 -12.40 0.88
N THR A 8 -1.20 -11.80 1.95
CA THR A 8 -0.42 -11.47 3.14
C THR A 8 -1.16 -11.88 4.40
N SER A 9 -0.41 -12.40 5.38
CA SER A 9 -1.00 -12.87 6.63
C SER A 9 -1.64 -11.72 7.42
N GLU A 10 -2.81 -11.97 8.00
CA GLU A 10 -3.47 -11.03 8.92
C GLU A 10 -2.65 -10.73 10.18
N ARG A 11 -1.70 -11.59 10.51
CA ARG A 11 -0.79 -11.42 11.66
C ARG A 11 0.31 -10.40 11.41
N ARG A 12 0.53 -9.98 10.17
CA ARG A 12 1.55 -9.00 9.81
C ARG A 12 1.05 -7.59 10.02
N ASP A 13 1.86 -6.77 10.66
CA ASP A 13 1.57 -5.35 10.86
C ASP A 13 1.77 -4.53 9.57
N PHE A 14 2.60 -5.04 8.64
CA PHE A 14 2.97 -4.35 7.40
C PHE A 14 2.93 -5.30 6.20
N ILE A 15 2.59 -4.76 5.03
CA ILE A 15 2.63 -5.51 3.77
C ILE A 15 4.10 -5.63 3.32
N PRO A 16 4.63 -6.84 3.08
CA PRO A 16 6.02 -7.05 2.66
C PRO A 16 6.20 -6.76 1.16
N ALA A 17 5.91 -5.52 0.73
CA ALA A 17 6.16 -5.09 -0.64
C ALA A 17 7.65 -4.84 -0.86
N ASP A 18 8.13 -4.95 -2.11
CA ASP A 18 9.55 -4.83 -2.46
C ASP A 18 9.76 -3.95 -3.69
N LEU A 19 10.99 -3.47 -3.88
CA LEU A 19 11.40 -2.70 -5.05
C LEU A 19 12.34 -3.55 -5.92
N LYS A 20 11.98 -3.72 -7.20
CA LYS A 20 12.84 -4.36 -8.20
C LYS A 20 13.25 -3.36 -9.26
N THR A 21 14.56 -3.29 -9.52
CA THR A 21 15.16 -2.41 -10.53
C THR A 21 15.27 -3.05 -11.90
N SER A 22 15.31 -4.39 -11.96
CA SER A 22 15.35 -5.15 -13.21
C SER A 22 13.96 -5.55 -13.69
N ILE A 23 13.80 -5.75 -15.01
CA ILE A 23 12.60 -6.38 -15.57
C ILE A 23 12.51 -7.80 -15.04
N ALA A 24 11.53 -8.03 -14.15
CA ALA A 24 11.22 -9.36 -13.66
C ALA A 24 9.80 -9.71 -14.10
N LEU A 25 9.62 -10.95 -14.55
CA LEU A 25 8.28 -11.49 -14.76
C LEU A 25 7.70 -11.83 -13.38
N THR A 26 6.58 -11.22 -13.05
CA THR A 26 5.85 -11.57 -11.83
C THR A 26 4.95 -12.76 -12.10
N THR A 27 4.93 -13.70 -11.17
CA THR A 27 3.93 -14.77 -11.17
C THR A 27 2.58 -14.22 -10.65
N ASN A 28 1.55 -15.04 -10.67
CA ASN A 28 0.24 -14.70 -10.08
C ASN A 28 0.26 -14.53 -8.54
N GLN A 29 1.43 -14.65 -7.91
CA GLN A 29 1.60 -14.47 -6.46
C GLN A 29 1.98 -13.04 -6.07
N ALA A 30 2.25 -12.16 -7.03
CA ALA A 30 2.57 -10.76 -6.78
C ALA A 30 1.96 -9.85 -7.84
N PHE A 31 1.58 -8.64 -7.42
CA PHE A 31 1.26 -7.52 -8.30
C PHE A 31 2.47 -6.63 -8.48
N ALA A 32 2.61 -6.07 -9.68
CA ALA A 32 3.66 -5.12 -10.00
C ALA A 32 3.05 -3.75 -10.35
N ILE A 33 3.60 -2.69 -9.75
CA ILE A 33 3.39 -1.31 -10.17
C ILE A 33 4.59 -0.94 -11.02
N TYR A 34 4.39 -0.92 -12.34
CA TYR A 34 5.43 -0.54 -13.31
C TYR A 34 5.60 0.99 -13.29
N ASP A 35 6.83 1.43 -13.43
CA ASP A 35 7.20 2.85 -13.51
C ASP A 35 6.73 3.72 -12.33
N GLY A 36 6.25 3.09 -11.27
CA GLY A 36 5.87 3.77 -10.03
C GLY A 36 7.09 4.37 -9.33
N PRO A 37 7.00 5.59 -8.80
CA PRO A 37 8.06 6.17 -8.01
C PRO A 37 8.28 5.39 -6.71
N ILE A 38 9.49 5.47 -6.15
CA ILE A 38 9.87 4.74 -4.93
C ILE A 38 8.93 5.01 -3.74
N ARG A 39 8.34 6.22 -3.65
CA ARG A 39 7.35 6.57 -2.61
C ARG A 39 6.10 5.69 -2.63
N ASP A 40 5.78 5.02 -3.74
CA ASP A 40 4.65 4.08 -3.80
C ASP A 40 4.90 2.86 -2.89
N LEU A 41 6.17 2.51 -2.64
CA LEU A 41 6.52 1.53 -1.61
C LEU A 41 6.09 2.01 -0.21
N ALA A 42 6.35 3.29 0.11
CA ALA A 42 5.91 3.88 1.39
C ALA A 42 4.39 3.81 1.56
N LEU A 43 3.64 4.11 0.48
CA LEU A 43 2.17 4.03 0.49
C LEU A 43 1.69 2.59 0.73
N ILE A 44 2.18 1.64 -0.07
CA ILE A 44 1.73 0.23 -0.03
C ILE A 44 2.06 -0.44 1.31
N THR A 45 3.23 -0.15 1.87
CA THR A 45 3.67 -0.79 3.12
C THR A 45 3.08 -0.15 4.37
N SER A 46 2.28 0.91 4.24
CA SER A 46 1.71 1.66 5.37
C SER A 46 0.54 0.95 6.05
N ARG A 47 0.33 1.29 7.33
CA ARG A 47 -0.85 0.87 8.09
C ARG A 47 -2.15 1.35 7.45
N LEU A 48 -2.17 2.57 6.89
CA LEU A 48 -3.33 3.10 6.17
C LEU A 48 -3.73 2.20 5.01
N HIS A 49 -2.77 1.74 4.21
CA HIS A 49 -3.04 0.84 3.10
C HIS A 49 -3.46 -0.56 3.56
N LEU A 50 -2.82 -1.09 4.61
CA LEU A 50 -3.21 -2.39 5.19
C LEU A 50 -4.65 -2.38 5.70
N VAL A 51 -5.05 -1.33 6.40
CA VAL A 51 -6.42 -1.15 6.90
C VAL A 51 -7.41 -1.02 5.74
N TRP A 52 -7.04 -0.27 4.68
CA TRP A 52 -7.85 -0.14 3.48
C TRP A 52 -8.10 -1.48 2.79
N ILE A 53 -7.04 -2.25 2.50
CA ILE A 53 -7.21 -3.55 1.85
C ILE A 53 -7.99 -4.54 2.73
N GLY A 54 -7.87 -4.43 4.05
CA GLY A 54 -8.66 -5.20 5.00
C GLY A 54 -10.17 -4.94 4.88
N ALA A 55 -10.55 -3.71 4.48
CA ALA A 55 -11.94 -3.30 4.32
C ALA A 55 -12.50 -3.59 2.91
N VAL A 56 -11.69 -3.37 1.85
CA VAL A 56 -12.19 -3.40 0.47
C VAL A 56 -11.82 -4.66 -0.30
N CYS A 57 -10.78 -5.39 0.12
CA CYS A 57 -10.36 -6.63 -0.52
C CYS A 57 -10.95 -7.85 0.17
N GLY A 58 -10.99 -8.98 -0.56
CA GLY A 58 -11.41 -10.25 0.00
C GLY A 58 -10.38 -10.87 0.94
N LYS A 59 -10.78 -11.96 1.60
CA LYS A 59 -9.90 -12.79 2.42
C LYS A 59 -9.77 -14.19 1.82
N LEU A 60 -8.62 -14.82 2.03
CA LEU A 60 -8.41 -16.25 1.80
C LEU A 60 -8.21 -16.88 3.19
N LYS A 61 -9.25 -17.55 3.70
CA LYS A 61 -9.38 -17.90 5.13
C LYS A 61 -9.31 -16.61 5.97
N THR A 62 -8.27 -16.44 6.78
CA THR A 62 -8.05 -15.23 7.60
C THR A 62 -7.13 -14.21 6.91
N ASP A 63 -6.30 -14.65 5.96
CA ASP A 63 -5.29 -13.81 5.29
C ASP A 63 -5.90 -12.82 4.30
N TYR A 64 -5.29 -11.66 4.16
CA TYR A 64 -5.71 -10.65 3.18
C TYR A 64 -5.39 -11.12 1.76
N ARG A 65 -6.40 -11.16 0.91
CA ARG A 65 -6.24 -11.40 -0.52
C ARG A 65 -6.23 -10.06 -1.25
N TYR A 66 -5.05 -9.53 -1.47
CA TYR A 66 -4.85 -8.25 -2.14
C TYR A 66 -5.39 -8.27 -3.58
N SER A 67 -6.11 -7.22 -3.93
CA SER A 67 -6.60 -6.96 -5.30
C SER A 67 -6.10 -5.58 -5.73
N ASN A 68 -5.34 -5.51 -6.82
CA ASN A 68 -4.91 -4.22 -7.37
C ASN A 68 -6.09 -3.32 -7.75
N THR A 69 -7.16 -3.91 -8.30
CA THR A 69 -8.36 -3.18 -8.71
C THR A 69 -9.08 -2.53 -7.52
N LEU A 70 -9.20 -3.26 -6.41
CA LEU A 70 -9.91 -2.78 -5.21
C LEU A 70 -8.96 -2.16 -4.20
N GLY A 71 -7.75 -2.70 -4.02
CA GLY A 71 -6.78 -2.20 -3.07
C GLY A 71 -6.06 -0.97 -3.58
N TRP A 72 -5.22 -1.10 -4.62
CA TRP A 72 -4.38 -0.01 -5.10
C TRP A 72 -5.16 1.07 -5.85
N ASN A 73 -5.96 0.67 -6.84
CA ASN A 73 -6.63 1.63 -7.74
C ASN A 73 -7.71 2.47 -7.05
N THR A 74 -8.18 2.05 -5.89
CA THR A 74 -9.18 2.79 -5.10
C THR A 74 -8.62 3.42 -3.83
N PHE A 75 -7.35 3.15 -3.49
CA PHE A 75 -6.73 3.72 -2.31
C PHE A 75 -6.68 5.24 -2.40
N PRO A 76 -7.36 5.97 -1.51
CA PRO A 76 -7.46 7.41 -1.62
C PRO A 76 -6.20 8.06 -1.06
N VAL A 77 -5.42 8.69 -1.95
CA VAL A 77 -4.22 9.44 -1.58
C VAL A 77 -4.52 10.94 -1.73
N PRO A 78 -4.30 11.76 -0.69
CA PRO A 78 -4.48 13.21 -0.80
C PRO A 78 -3.45 13.80 -1.78
N THR A 79 -3.71 15.03 -2.22
CA THR A 79 -2.73 15.74 -3.07
C THR A 79 -1.43 15.96 -2.31
N LEU A 80 -0.36 15.34 -2.80
CA LEU A 80 0.96 15.43 -2.18
C LEU A 80 1.70 16.70 -2.64
N THR A 81 2.22 17.46 -1.69
CA THR A 81 3.19 18.54 -1.96
C THR A 81 4.55 17.95 -2.34
N GLU A 82 5.47 18.74 -2.88
CA GLU A 82 6.83 18.28 -3.17
C GLU A 82 7.56 17.81 -1.88
N GLN A 83 7.33 18.49 -0.75
CA GLN A 83 7.87 18.08 0.53
C GLN A 83 7.33 16.69 0.93
N ASN A 84 6.00 16.47 0.84
CA ASN A 84 5.39 15.19 1.15
C ASN A 84 5.96 14.05 0.27
N ARG A 85 6.18 14.32 -1.02
CA ARG A 85 6.78 13.35 -1.95
C ARG A 85 8.21 13.01 -1.56
N SER A 86 9.01 14.02 -1.18
CA SER A 86 10.38 13.83 -0.71
C SER A 86 10.41 13.03 0.59
N ASP A 87 9.55 13.36 1.56
CA ASP A 87 9.50 12.67 2.84
C ASP A 87 9.09 11.20 2.70
N LEU A 88 8.10 10.90 1.85
CA LEU A 88 7.69 9.52 1.55
C LEU A 88 8.76 8.75 0.78
N THR A 89 9.51 9.40 -0.10
CA THR A 89 10.65 8.79 -0.79
C THR A 89 11.70 8.37 0.23
N ARG A 90 12.05 9.25 1.17
CA ARG A 90 13.00 8.94 2.25
C ARG A 90 12.50 7.80 3.14
N CYS A 91 11.21 7.80 3.51
CA CYS A 91 10.64 6.70 4.29
C CYS A 91 10.77 5.35 3.56
N ALA A 92 10.52 5.32 2.25
CA ALA A 92 10.71 4.11 1.45
C ALA A 92 12.18 3.65 1.41
N GLU A 93 13.11 4.58 1.23
CA GLU A 93 14.56 4.33 1.26
C GLU A 93 15.00 3.79 2.62
N ASP A 94 14.54 4.39 3.72
CA ASP A 94 14.85 3.92 5.10
C ASP A 94 14.37 2.47 5.33
N ILE A 95 13.18 2.11 4.83
CA ILE A 95 12.68 0.74 4.91
C ILE A 95 13.57 -0.22 4.12
N LEU A 96 13.99 0.15 2.92
CA LEU A 96 14.85 -0.68 2.08
C LEU A 96 16.24 -0.85 2.71
N LEU A 97 16.83 0.22 3.21
CA LEU A 97 18.13 0.20 3.91
C LEU A 97 18.09 -0.67 5.16
N ALA A 98 17.01 -0.54 5.97
CA ALA A 98 16.83 -1.41 7.13
C ALA A 98 16.74 -2.88 6.76
N ARG A 99 16.10 -3.24 5.64
CA ARG A 99 16.08 -4.63 5.16
C ARG A 99 17.46 -5.10 4.71
N GLU A 100 18.17 -4.26 3.97
CA GLU A 100 19.49 -4.58 3.42
C GLU A 100 20.50 -4.87 4.53
N SER A 101 20.43 -4.16 5.66
CA SER A 101 21.32 -4.37 6.82
C SER A 101 21.17 -5.77 7.45
N HIS A 102 20.08 -6.46 7.18
CA HIS A 102 19.82 -7.82 7.69
C HIS A 102 20.09 -8.92 6.65
N PHE A 103 20.75 -8.61 5.51
CA PHE A 103 21.15 -9.66 4.57
C PHE A 103 22.00 -10.74 5.28
N PRO A 104 21.77 -12.05 5.06
CA PRO A 104 20.93 -12.68 4.02
C PRO A 104 19.50 -13.08 4.47
N ALA A 105 18.93 -12.48 5.50
CA ALA A 105 17.56 -12.77 5.92
C ALA A 105 16.56 -12.56 4.77
N THR A 106 15.60 -13.47 4.65
CA THR A 106 14.58 -13.35 3.62
C THR A 106 13.49 -12.35 4.01
N ILE A 107 12.73 -11.84 3.02
CA ILE A 107 11.56 -11.01 3.29
C ILE A 107 10.55 -11.74 4.21
N ALA A 108 10.41 -13.05 4.09
CA ALA A 108 9.54 -13.84 4.96
C ALA A 108 10.00 -13.81 6.42
N ASP A 109 11.31 -13.91 6.66
CA ASP A 109 11.89 -13.84 8.01
C ASP A 109 11.78 -12.43 8.59
N LEU A 110 12.10 -11.40 7.80
CA LEU A 110 12.05 -9.99 8.21
C LEU A 110 10.65 -9.51 8.58
N TYR A 111 9.61 -10.09 7.95
CA TYR A 111 8.21 -9.74 8.22
C TYR A 111 7.46 -10.81 9.03
N ASP A 112 8.18 -11.71 9.68
CA ASP A 112 7.61 -12.57 10.71
C ASP A 112 7.24 -11.69 11.93
N PRO A 113 5.98 -11.69 12.40
CA PRO A 113 5.55 -10.84 13.51
C PRO A 113 6.38 -11.00 14.80
N GLU A 114 6.94 -12.20 15.02
CA GLU A 114 7.71 -12.55 16.22
C GLU A 114 9.20 -12.25 16.07
N LYS A 115 9.70 -12.06 14.83
CA LYS A 115 11.14 -11.96 14.53
C LYS A 115 11.52 -10.65 13.83
N MET A 116 10.55 -9.82 13.49
CA MET A 116 10.79 -8.56 12.78
C MET A 116 11.83 -7.71 13.51
N PRO A 117 12.95 -7.32 12.85
CA PRO A 117 13.99 -6.49 13.45
C PRO A 117 13.44 -5.14 13.94
N THR A 118 13.95 -4.67 15.05
CA THR A 118 13.48 -3.43 15.70
C THR A 118 13.73 -2.18 14.86
N ASP A 119 14.84 -2.11 14.14
CA ASP A 119 15.19 -1.02 13.22
C ASP A 119 14.24 -0.99 11.99
N LEU A 120 13.93 -2.17 11.43
CA LEU A 120 12.96 -2.28 10.34
C LEU A 120 11.55 -1.89 10.81
N ARG A 121 11.14 -2.34 11.99
CA ARG A 121 9.86 -1.92 12.60
C ARG A 121 9.82 -0.40 12.79
N ALA A 122 10.87 0.18 13.34
CA ALA A 122 10.98 1.62 13.54
C ALA A 122 10.94 2.41 12.21
N ALA A 123 11.51 1.88 11.13
CA ALA A 123 11.40 2.49 9.80
C ALA A 123 9.95 2.52 9.30
N HIS A 124 9.21 1.43 9.46
CA HIS A 124 7.78 1.37 9.12
C HIS A 124 6.93 2.30 9.99
N GLU A 125 7.18 2.36 11.29
CA GLU A 125 6.46 3.26 12.21
C GLU A 125 6.68 4.73 11.85
N ARG A 126 7.91 5.13 11.44
CA ARG A 126 8.19 6.48 10.92
C ARG A 126 7.45 6.76 9.62
N ASN A 127 7.36 5.76 8.73
CA ASN A 127 6.58 5.87 7.51
C ASN A 127 5.09 6.10 7.81
N ASP A 128 4.51 5.32 8.73
CA ASP A 128 3.13 5.48 9.15
C ASP A 128 2.88 6.87 9.77
N GLU A 129 3.76 7.32 10.65
CA GLU A 129 3.66 8.65 11.25
C GLU A 129 3.70 9.77 10.21
N THR A 130 4.59 9.64 9.21
CA THR A 130 4.70 10.61 8.11
C THR A 130 3.43 10.64 7.28
N LEU A 131 2.90 9.48 6.90
CA LEU A 131 1.66 9.39 6.15
C LEU A 131 0.46 9.92 6.95
N GLU A 132 0.30 9.52 8.19
CA GLU A 132 -0.80 9.97 9.03
C GLU A 132 -0.81 11.50 9.19
N ARG A 133 0.37 12.13 9.31
CA ARG A 133 0.49 13.61 9.30
C ARG A 133 0.08 14.23 7.97
N ILE A 134 0.37 13.57 6.85
CA ILE A 134 -0.07 14.03 5.52
C ILE A 134 -1.60 14.00 5.41
N TYR A 135 -2.25 12.97 5.99
CA TYR A 135 -3.70 12.81 5.91
C TYR A 135 -4.48 13.76 6.84
N ILE A 136 -4.07 13.87 8.11
CA ILE A 136 -4.83 14.60 9.13
C ILE A 136 -4.00 15.54 10.03
N GLY A 137 -2.71 15.74 9.74
CA GLY A 137 -1.81 16.60 10.53
C GLY A 137 -1.34 16.00 11.86
N ARG A 138 -1.76 14.79 12.22
CA ARG A 138 -1.42 14.07 13.46
C ARG A 138 -1.50 12.56 13.25
N ARG A 139 -1.16 11.78 14.28
CA ARG A 139 -1.43 10.34 14.26
C ARG A 139 -2.92 10.03 14.48
N PHE A 140 -3.40 8.98 13.82
CA PHE A 140 -4.73 8.42 14.09
C PHE A 140 -4.76 7.72 15.45
N LYS A 141 -5.92 7.71 16.07
CA LYS A 141 -6.13 7.04 17.36
C LYS A 141 -6.22 5.52 17.22
N ASN A 142 -6.84 5.05 16.13
CA ASN A 142 -7.08 3.64 15.85
C ASN A 142 -7.42 3.40 14.38
N ASP A 143 -7.62 2.14 14.00
CA ASP A 143 -7.94 1.75 12.62
C ASP A 143 -9.35 2.19 12.18
N THR A 144 -10.29 2.36 13.10
CA THR A 144 -11.63 2.90 12.79
C THR A 144 -11.52 4.34 12.27
N GLU A 145 -10.78 5.19 12.97
CA GLU A 145 -10.55 6.57 12.53
C GLU A 145 -9.80 6.64 11.18
N ARG A 146 -8.86 5.70 10.94
CA ARG A 146 -8.20 5.56 9.63
C ARG A 146 -9.20 5.25 8.53
N LEU A 147 -10.10 4.29 8.75
CA LEU A 147 -11.12 3.89 7.79
C LEU A 147 -12.11 5.02 7.51
N GLU A 148 -12.58 5.72 8.52
CA GLU A 148 -13.49 6.85 8.37
C GLU A 148 -12.89 7.92 7.46
N MET A 149 -11.64 8.31 7.68
CA MET A 149 -10.92 9.28 6.84
C MET A 149 -10.73 8.76 5.42
N LEU A 150 -10.33 7.48 5.25
CA LEU A 150 -10.13 6.88 3.94
C LEU A 150 -11.43 6.83 3.14
N PHE A 151 -12.55 6.43 3.74
CA PHE A 151 -13.84 6.42 3.06
C PHE A 151 -14.36 7.83 2.74
N GLU A 152 -14.11 8.80 3.59
CA GLU A 152 -14.43 10.20 3.30
C GLU A 152 -13.68 10.70 2.07
N LEU A 153 -12.35 10.50 2.03
CA LEU A 153 -11.51 10.88 0.88
C LEU A 153 -11.92 10.13 -0.39
N TYR A 154 -12.19 8.84 -0.30
CA TYR A 154 -12.64 8.03 -1.43
C TYR A 154 -13.96 8.57 -2.00
N THR A 155 -14.91 8.92 -1.14
CA THR A 155 -16.18 9.51 -1.54
C THR A 155 -15.99 10.85 -2.26
N GLN A 156 -15.11 11.70 -1.74
CA GLN A 156 -14.78 12.98 -2.38
C GLN A 156 -14.11 12.80 -3.74
N MET A 157 -13.21 11.83 -3.87
CA MET A 157 -12.52 11.52 -5.13
C MET A 157 -13.49 10.99 -6.19
N THR A 158 -14.39 10.10 -5.80
CA THR A 158 -15.38 9.51 -6.72
C THR A 158 -16.48 10.47 -7.13
N ALA A 159 -16.90 11.38 -6.23
CA ALA A 159 -17.87 12.43 -6.55
C ALA A 159 -17.32 13.45 -7.59
N LYS A 160 -16.00 13.68 -7.61
CA LYS A 160 -15.34 14.57 -8.58
C LYS A 160 -15.03 13.89 -9.92
N ALA A 161 -15.09 12.55 -9.99
CA ALA A 161 -14.83 11.83 -11.23
C ALA A 161 -16.01 12.01 -12.19
N PRO A 162 -15.80 12.50 -13.44
CA PRO A 162 -16.88 12.61 -14.40
C PRO A 162 -17.47 11.21 -14.65
N ALA A 163 -18.80 11.09 -14.56
CA ALA A 163 -19.51 9.84 -14.84
C ALA A 163 -19.09 9.31 -16.23
N LYS A 164 -18.32 8.24 -16.29
CA LYS A 164 -18.04 7.53 -17.55
C LYS A 164 -19.38 7.04 -18.06
N LYS A 165 -19.97 7.72 -19.08
CA LYS A 165 -21.15 7.24 -19.80
C LYS A 165 -20.83 5.84 -20.30
N ALA A 166 -21.52 4.85 -19.75
CA ALA A 166 -21.50 3.49 -20.26
C ALA A 166 -22.06 3.53 -21.69
N VAL A 167 -21.17 3.48 -22.69
CA VAL A 167 -21.58 3.27 -24.08
C VAL A 167 -21.98 1.78 -24.20
N LEU A 168 -23.23 1.51 -23.95
CA LEU A 168 -23.85 0.25 -24.34
C LEU A 168 -23.85 0.20 -25.89
N LYS A 169 -22.84 -0.40 -26.48
CA LYS A 169 -22.87 -0.83 -27.86
C LYS A 169 -23.96 -1.93 -27.97
N ARG A 170 -25.17 -1.54 -28.37
CA ARG A 170 -26.15 -2.50 -28.88
C ARG A 170 -25.50 -3.19 -30.08
N ARG A 171 -25.12 -4.45 -29.91
CA ARG A 171 -24.89 -5.33 -31.07
C ARG A 171 -26.25 -5.55 -31.74
N SER A 172 -26.47 -4.92 -32.88
CA SER A 172 -27.46 -5.35 -33.85
C SER A 172 -26.96 -6.68 -34.43
N ALA A 173 -27.68 -7.74 -34.16
CA ALA A 173 -27.52 -8.99 -34.85
C ALA A 173 -28.16 -8.90 -36.24
N PRO A 174 -27.60 -9.60 -37.25
CA PRO A 174 -28.17 -9.69 -38.59
C PRO A 174 -29.45 -10.50 -38.66
#